data_042284fccd758d05a4d3f6e89ee98789
#
_entry.id   042284fccd758d05a4d3f6e89ee98789
#
_cell.length_a   1.000
_cell.length_b   1.000
_cell.length_c   1.000
_cell.angle_alpha   90.00
_cell.angle_beta   90.00
_cell.angle_gamma   90.00
#
_symmetry.space_group_name_H-M   'P 1'
#
loop_
_entity.id
_entity.type
_entity.pdbx_description
1 polymer ?
#
loop_
_entity_poly.entity_id
_entity_poly.type
_entity_poly.pdbx_seq_one_letter_code
_entity_poly.pdbx_strand_id
1 'polypeptide(L)'
;MSNVLAAVLSGAKGLHTTINGLGERAGNAPLSSVQAILKDHFNAITNIDEGRLNEVSRVVESYSGIAIPANKPIVGENVFTQVAGVHADGDNKSNLYCNDLLPERFGRKREYALGKNSGKANIRKNLEDLGLTLDEDSMRKVTERIIELGDKKELVTQEDLPYIVSDVLKHGVMNEKVKLLSLIHI
;
A
#
# COMPACT_ATOMS: atom_id res chain seq x y z
N MET A 1 12.13 -6.80 17.18
CA MET A 1 11.05 -6.18 18.00
C MET A 1 10.90 -6.86 19.36
N SER A 2 10.92 -8.19 19.46
CA SER A 2 10.78 -8.92 20.74
C SER A 2 11.75 -8.46 21.84
N ASN A 3 13.00 -8.17 21.48
CA ASN A 3 13.99 -7.65 22.45
C ASN A 3 13.61 -6.28 23.00
N VAL A 4 12.96 -5.42 22.21
CA VAL A 4 12.48 -4.11 22.67
C VAL A 4 11.35 -4.30 23.69
N LEU A 5 10.41 -5.20 23.39
CA LEU A 5 9.32 -5.54 24.31
C LEU A 5 9.88 -6.09 25.64
N ALA A 6 10.81 -7.02 25.57
CA ALA A 6 11.45 -7.59 26.76
C ALA A 6 12.16 -6.52 27.59
N ALA A 7 12.86 -5.59 26.94
CA ALA A 7 13.54 -4.50 27.62
C ALA A 7 12.55 -3.58 28.35
N VAL A 8 11.44 -3.20 27.71
CA VAL A 8 10.38 -2.38 28.32
C VAL A 8 9.77 -3.09 29.53
N LEU A 9 9.40 -4.36 29.36
CA LEU A 9 8.87 -5.20 30.46
C LEU A 9 9.85 -5.34 31.63
N SER A 10 11.15 -5.33 31.33
CA SER A 10 12.23 -5.37 32.35
C SER A 10 12.57 -4.00 32.92
N GLY A 11 11.84 -2.95 32.59
CA GLY A 11 11.97 -1.62 33.18
C GLY A 11 12.94 -0.67 32.50
N ALA A 12 13.29 -0.88 31.24
CA ALA A 12 14.07 0.07 30.47
C ALA A 12 13.35 1.44 30.40
N LYS A 13 14.10 2.52 30.70
CA LYS A 13 13.57 3.89 30.75
C LYS A 13 13.73 4.66 29.44
N GLY A 14 14.56 4.19 28.54
CA GLY A 14 14.81 4.79 27.24
C GLY A 14 15.12 3.73 26.20
N LEU A 15 14.72 3.99 24.98
CA LEU A 15 14.93 3.10 23.84
C LEU A 15 15.64 3.86 22.72
N HIS A 16 16.74 3.30 22.23
CA HIS A 16 17.37 3.79 21.03
C HIS A 16 16.71 3.18 19.80
N THR A 17 16.25 4.03 18.90
CA THR A 17 15.59 3.63 17.67
C THR A 17 16.17 4.42 16.50
N THR A 18 15.98 3.91 15.29
CA THR A 18 16.35 4.62 14.06
C THR A 18 15.19 4.62 13.07
N ILE A 19 15.14 5.64 12.22
CA ILE A 19 14.20 5.65 11.10
C ILE A 19 14.56 4.48 10.18
N ASN A 20 13.54 3.77 9.71
CA ASN A 20 13.67 2.58 8.87
C ASN A 20 14.51 1.44 9.49
N GLY A 21 14.90 1.55 10.75
CA GLY A 21 15.77 0.58 11.41
C GLY A 21 17.20 0.60 10.89
N LEU A 22 17.63 1.71 10.27
CA LEU A 22 18.99 1.85 9.76
C LEU A 22 20.04 1.66 10.85
N GLY A 23 21.16 1.03 10.51
CA GLY A 23 22.27 0.79 11.39
C GLY A 23 23.22 -0.26 10.84
N GLU A 24 24.30 -0.49 11.55
CA GLU A 24 25.29 -1.50 11.18
C GLU A 24 24.70 -2.91 11.23
N ARG A 25 25.28 -3.83 10.48
CA ARG A 25 24.95 -5.27 10.46
C ARG A 25 23.48 -5.53 10.11
N ALA A 26 22.69 -5.98 11.09
CA ALA A 26 21.25 -6.25 10.90
C ALA A 26 20.36 -5.02 11.16
N GLY A 27 20.95 -3.85 11.39
CA GLY A 27 20.25 -2.61 11.68
C GLY A 27 19.82 -2.48 13.15
N ASN A 28 18.99 -1.48 13.41
CA ASN A 28 18.44 -1.13 14.72
C ASN A 28 16.94 -1.36 14.80
N ALA A 29 16.38 -1.15 15.99
CA ALA A 29 14.94 -1.14 16.19
C ALA A 29 14.28 0.01 15.40
N PRO A 30 13.35 -0.26 14.45
CA PRO A 30 12.72 0.78 13.67
C PRO A 30 11.73 1.60 14.51
N LEU A 31 11.86 2.93 14.47
CA LEU A 31 11.01 3.84 15.22
C LEU A 31 9.52 3.59 15.01
N SER A 32 9.10 3.40 13.76
CA SER A 32 7.69 3.18 13.41
C SER A 32 7.09 1.98 14.16
N SER A 33 7.77 0.85 14.15
CA SER A 33 7.29 -0.36 14.83
C SER A 33 7.36 -0.24 16.35
N VAL A 34 8.40 0.41 16.88
CA VAL A 34 8.53 0.64 18.32
C VAL A 34 7.42 1.54 18.83
N GLN A 35 7.14 2.63 18.10
CA GLN A 35 6.07 3.57 18.44
C GLN A 35 4.70 2.88 18.49
N ALA A 36 4.35 2.12 17.43
CA ALA A 36 3.08 1.41 17.40
C ALA A 36 2.92 0.43 18.57
N ILE A 37 3.96 -0.38 18.85
CA ILE A 37 3.93 -1.35 19.96
C ILE A 37 3.80 -0.65 21.32
N LEU A 38 4.55 0.42 21.55
CA LEU A 38 4.48 1.15 22.82
C LEU A 38 3.08 1.73 23.05
N LYS A 39 2.47 2.28 22.01
CA LYS A 39 1.12 2.84 22.09
C LYS A 39 0.06 1.75 22.29
N ASP A 40 0.12 0.68 21.50
CA ASP A 40 -0.96 -0.32 21.45
C ASP A 40 -0.91 -1.32 22.60
N HIS A 41 0.28 -1.65 23.10
CA HIS A 41 0.43 -2.66 24.16
C HIS A 41 0.80 -2.09 25.53
N PHE A 42 1.34 -0.88 25.58
CA PHE A 42 1.78 -0.27 26.84
C PHE A 42 1.05 1.03 27.17
N ASN A 43 0.12 1.47 26.31
CA ASN A 43 -0.56 2.76 26.42
C ASN A 43 0.42 3.94 26.64
N ALA A 44 1.59 3.85 26.05
CA ALA A 44 2.64 4.85 26.24
C ALA A 44 2.23 6.17 25.58
N ILE A 45 2.40 7.27 26.30
CA ILE A 45 2.22 8.62 25.81
C ILE A 45 3.55 9.06 25.21
N THR A 46 3.52 9.38 23.91
CA THR A 46 4.69 9.90 23.19
C THR A 46 4.28 11.15 22.41
N ASN A 47 5.26 11.99 22.09
CA ASN A 47 5.04 13.18 21.24
C ASN A 47 5.33 12.88 19.75
N ILE A 48 5.36 11.61 19.35
CA ILE A 48 5.60 11.21 17.97
C ILE A 48 4.29 11.28 17.20
N ASP A 49 4.28 12.07 16.13
CA ASP A 49 3.19 12.11 15.17
C ASP A 49 3.28 10.90 14.24
N GLU A 50 2.40 9.94 14.45
CA GLU A 50 2.36 8.70 13.67
C GLU A 50 1.97 8.94 12.21
N GLY A 51 1.19 9.98 11.93
CA GLY A 51 0.78 10.36 10.57
C GLY A 51 1.97 10.79 9.69
N ARG A 52 3.08 11.24 10.31
CA ARG A 52 4.29 11.65 9.59
C ARG A 52 5.35 10.57 9.46
N LEU A 53 5.15 9.38 10.03
CA LEU A 53 6.16 8.31 9.99
C LEU A 53 6.51 7.88 8.56
N ASN A 54 5.53 7.83 7.65
CA ASN A 54 5.78 7.51 6.24
C ASN A 54 6.60 8.59 5.54
N GLU A 55 6.24 9.86 5.73
CA GLU A 55 6.97 11.01 5.16
C GLU A 55 8.45 10.95 5.56
N VAL A 56 8.72 10.86 6.85
CA VAL A 56 10.09 10.79 7.38
C VAL A 56 10.83 9.56 6.88
N SER A 57 10.15 8.41 6.78
CA SER A 57 10.74 7.18 6.25
C SER A 57 11.20 7.32 4.81
N ARG A 58 10.39 7.97 3.95
CA ARG A 58 10.75 8.23 2.55
C ARG A 58 11.89 9.24 2.41
N VAL A 59 11.91 10.26 3.23
CA VAL A 59 13.05 11.21 3.28
C VAL A 59 14.34 10.49 3.62
N VAL A 60 14.34 9.65 4.65
CA VAL A 60 15.54 8.88 5.04
C VAL A 60 15.93 7.85 3.98
N GLU A 61 14.98 7.19 3.33
CA GLU A 61 15.22 6.31 2.18
C GLU A 61 15.98 7.03 1.07
N SER A 62 15.49 8.22 0.69
CA SER A 62 16.08 9.04 -0.37
C SER A 62 17.50 9.49 -0.03
N TYR A 63 17.75 9.96 1.20
CA TYR A 63 19.08 10.42 1.61
C TYR A 63 20.08 9.30 1.86
N SER A 64 19.62 8.16 2.38
CA SER A 64 20.50 7.02 2.68
C SER A 64 20.80 6.15 1.46
N GLY A 65 19.97 6.21 0.42
CA GLY A 65 20.00 5.29 -0.72
C GLY A 65 19.62 3.85 -0.38
N ILE A 66 19.14 3.59 0.85
CA ILE A 66 18.73 2.25 1.30
C ILE A 66 17.21 2.15 1.16
N ALA A 67 16.77 1.33 0.20
CA ALA A 67 15.36 1.14 -0.09
C ALA A 67 14.60 0.49 1.09
N ILE A 68 13.37 0.96 1.31
CA ILE A 68 12.46 0.37 2.29
C ILE A 68 11.86 -0.89 1.67
N PRO A 69 11.99 -2.08 2.29
CA PRO A 69 11.31 -3.28 1.82
C PRO A 69 9.80 -3.04 1.73
N ALA A 70 9.19 -3.44 0.61
CA ALA A 70 7.76 -3.20 0.36
C ALA A 70 6.83 -3.77 1.44
N ASN A 71 7.25 -4.83 2.12
CA ASN A 71 6.53 -5.49 3.22
C ASN A 71 6.99 -5.03 4.61
N LYS A 72 7.79 -3.96 4.72
CA LYS A 72 8.25 -3.48 6.03
C LYS A 72 7.07 -2.96 6.86
N PRO A 73 6.88 -3.42 8.10
CA PRO A 73 5.75 -2.99 8.92
C PRO A 73 5.59 -1.46 8.96
N ILE A 74 4.36 -0.99 8.81
CA ILE A 74 3.90 0.41 8.86
C ILE A 74 4.34 1.26 7.66
N VAL A 75 5.62 1.23 7.27
CA VAL A 75 6.19 2.14 6.28
C VAL A 75 6.43 1.50 4.91
N GLY A 76 6.30 0.20 4.80
CA GLY A 76 6.42 -0.51 3.52
C GLY A 76 5.27 -0.18 2.57
N GLU A 77 5.54 -0.21 1.29
CA GLU A 77 4.57 0.16 0.26
C GLU A 77 3.31 -0.71 0.31
N ASN A 78 3.49 -2.03 0.45
CA ASN A 78 2.40 -3.01 0.37
C ASN A 78 1.70 -3.31 1.70
N VAL A 79 2.06 -2.63 2.81
CA VAL A 79 1.57 -2.99 4.16
C VAL A 79 0.06 -2.82 4.31
N PHE A 80 -0.52 -1.84 3.61
CA PHE A 80 -1.95 -1.55 3.62
C PHE A 80 -2.63 -1.91 2.29
N THR A 81 -1.95 -2.70 1.45
CA THR A 81 -2.44 -3.12 0.13
C THR A 81 -2.98 -4.53 0.20
N GLN A 82 -4.21 -4.72 -0.25
CA GLN A 82 -4.86 -6.02 -0.37
C GLN A 82 -4.95 -6.43 -1.84
N VAL A 83 -4.71 -7.71 -2.12
CA VAL A 83 -4.74 -8.24 -3.49
C VAL A 83 -5.97 -9.11 -3.73
N ALA A 84 -6.39 -9.87 -2.72
CA ALA A 84 -7.48 -10.82 -2.87
C ALA A 84 -8.86 -10.15 -2.85
N GLY A 85 -9.67 -10.41 -3.86
CA GLY A 85 -11.04 -9.87 -3.96
C GLY A 85 -11.93 -10.22 -2.76
N VAL A 86 -11.70 -11.38 -2.12
CA VAL A 86 -12.40 -11.80 -0.88
C VAL A 86 -12.10 -10.84 0.27
N HIS A 87 -10.88 -10.34 0.40
CA HIS A 87 -10.53 -9.38 1.43
C HIS A 87 -11.18 -8.02 1.18
N ALA A 88 -11.18 -7.55 -0.08
CA ALA A 88 -11.85 -6.32 -0.46
C ALA A 88 -13.37 -6.38 -0.20
N ASP A 89 -14.01 -7.50 -0.53
CA ASP A 89 -15.44 -7.71 -0.27
C ASP A 89 -15.76 -7.78 1.23
N GLY A 90 -14.92 -8.46 2.01
CA GLY A 90 -15.07 -8.55 3.47
C GLY A 90 -14.91 -7.21 4.18
N ASP A 91 -13.94 -6.40 3.73
CA ASP A 91 -13.74 -5.05 4.26
C ASP A 91 -14.91 -4.12 3.92
N ASN A 92 -15.43 -4.19 2.70
CA ASN A 92 -16.59 -3.38 2.28
C ASN A 92 -17.86 -3.72 3.06
N LYS A 93 -18.04 -4.99 3.46
CA LYS A 93 -19.25 -5.44 4.17
C LYS A 93 -19.22 -5.18 5.67
N SER A 94 -18.06 -5.35 6.32
CA SER A 94 -18.01 -5.31 7.79
C SER A 94 -16.61 -5.08 8.38
N ASN A 95 -15.66 -4.57 7.60
CA ASN A 95 -14.27 -4.38 8.04
C ASN A 95 -13.64 -5.67 8.63
N LEU A 96 -13.98 -6.83 8.06
CA LEU A 96 -13.58 -8.15 8.60
C LEU A 96 -12.07 -8.34 8.72
N TYR A 97 -11.31 -7.66 7.87
CA TYR A 97 -9.84 -7.75 7.83
C TYR A 97 -9.14 -6.50 8.39
N CYS A 98 -9.89 -5.65 9.10
CA CYS A 98 -9.31 -4.53 9.84
C CYS A 98 -8.67 -5.04 11.14
N ASN A 99 -7.57 -4.41 11.49
CA ASN A 99 -6.92 -4.51 12.79
C ASN A 99 -6.68 -3.09 13.33
N ASP A 100 -6.11 -2.99 14.54
CA ASP A 100 -5.87 -1.70 15.20
C ASP A 100 -4.80 -0.83 14.49
N LEU A 101 -4.05 -1.42 13.55
CA LEU A 101 -3.08 -0.70 12.71
C LEU A 101 -3.78 -0.15 11.47
N LEU A 102 -4.71 0.79 11.65
CA LEU A 102 -5.44 1.43 10.56
C LEU A 102 -4.50 2.28 9.70
N PRO A 103 -4.64 2.25 8.36
CA PRO A 103 -3.80 3.06 7.45
C PRO A 103 -3.86 4.54 7.76
N GLU A 104 -5.05 5.07 8.08
CA GLU A 104 -5.30 6.49 8.36
C GLU A 104 -4.48 7.00 9.54
N ARG A 105 -4.22 6.14 10.53
CA ARG A 105 -3.36 6.44 11.69
C ARG A 105 -1.95 6.82 11.27
N PHE A 106 -1.48 6.29 10.14
CA PHE A 106 -0.14 6.49 9.60
C PHE A 106 -0.11 7.40 8.37
N GLY A 107 -1.17 8.18 8.15
CA GLY A 107 -1.29 9.07 7.00
C GLY A 107 -1.38 8.33 5.66
N ARG A 108 -1.82 7.06 5.68
CA ARG A 108 -1.99 6.20 4.50
C ARG A 108 -3.47 5.93 4.24
N LYS A 109 -3.73 5.37 3.07
CA LYS A 109 -5.04 4.82 2.70
C LYS A 109 -4.91 3.32 2.48
N ARG A 110 -6.02 2.61 2.58
CA ARG A 110 -6.10 1.22 2.15
C ARG A 110 -6.13 1.18 0.64
N GLU A 111 -5.31 0.32 0.07
CA GLU A 111 -5.16 0.15 -1.36
C GLU A 111 -5.56 -1.27 -1.77
N TYR A 112 -6.05 -1.41 -2.99
CA TYR A 112 -6.43 -2.70 -3.55
C TYR A 112 -5.64 -2.92 -4.84
N ALA A 113 -4.58 -3.72 -4.76
CA ALA A 113 -3.75 -4.03 -5.90
C ALA A 113 -4.51 -4.85 -6.96
N LEU A 114 -4.18 -4.58 -8.21
CA LEU A 114 -4.78 -5.23 -9.36
C LEU A 114 -3.86 -6.33 -9.90
N GLY A 115 -4.43 -7.47 -10.29
CA GLY A 115 -3.66 -8.57 -10.84
C GLY A 115 -4.45 -9.88 -10.93
N LYS A 116 -3.75 -10.99 -11.06
CA LYS A 116 -4.32 -12.34 -11.25
C LYS A 116 -5.45 -12.70 -10.29
N ASN A 117 -5.35 -12.33 -9.02
CA ASN A 117 -6.32 -12.65 -7.98
C ASN A 117 -7.38 -11.56 -7.75
N SER A 118 -7.41 -10.54 -8.61
CA SER A 118 -8.38 -9.46 -8.49
C SER A 118 -9.77 -9.94 -8.91
N GLY A 119 -10.69 -9.87 -7.96
CA GLY A 119 -12.09 -10.09 -8.24
C GLY A 119 -12.81 -8.80 -8.68
N LYS A 120 -14.06 -8.93 -9.20
CA LYS A 120 -14.90 -7.80 -9.62
C LYS A 120 -15.03 -6.72 -8.53
N ALA A 121 -15.12 -7.12 -7.25
CA ALA A 121 -15.26 -6.18 -6.12
C ALA A 121 -14.03 -5.26 -5.96
N ASN A 122 -12.83 -5.82 -6.11
CA ASN A 122 -11.58 -5.07 -6.07
C ASN A 122 -11.49 -4.06 -7.24
N ILE A 123 -11.76 -4.53 -8.46
CA ILE A 123 -11.71 -3.68 -9.65
C ILE A 123 -12.77 -2.58 -9.57
N ARG A 124 -13.99 -2.91 -9.14
CA ARG A 124 -15.06 -1.93 -8.94
C ARG A 124 -14.64 -0.84 -7.97
N LYS A 125 -14.03 -1.21 -6.84
CA LYS A 125 -13.56 -0.24 -5.85
C LYS A 125 -12.51 0.73 -6.41
N ASN A 126 -11.51 0.21 -7.14
CA ASN A 126 -10.51 1.05 -7.79
C ASN A 126 -11.13 1.98 -8.86
N LEU A 127 -12.12 1.51 -9.60
CA LEU A 127 -12.84 2.34 -10.59
C LEU A 127 -13.68 3.43 -9.92
N GLU A 128 -14.39 3.11 -8.82
CA GLU A 128 -15.15 4.07 -8.03
C GLU A 128 -14.26 5.18 -7.47
N ASP A 129 -13.06 4.82 -6.97
CA ASP A 129 -12.09 5.79 -6.47
C ASP A 129 -11.59 6.75 -7.57
N LEU A 130 -11.63 6.32 -8.83
CA LEU A 130 -11.35 7.15 -10.02
C LEU A 130 -12.60 7.85 -10.57
N GLY A 131 -13.77 7.67 -9.96
CA GLY A 131 -15.04 8.21 -10.46
C GLY A 131 -15.57 7.54 -11.73
N LEU A 132 -15.11 6.31 -12.02
CA LEU A 132 -15.53 5.54 -13.18
C LEU A 132 -16.55 4.48 -12.77
N THR A 133 -17.65 4.38 -13.54
CA THR A 133 -18.67 3.34 -13.39
C THR A 133 -18.82 2.57 -14.69
N LEU A 134 -18.85 1.25 -14.59
CA LEU A 134 -19.03 0.36 -15.73
C LEU A 134 -20.29 -0.51 -15.55
N ASP A 135 -20.93 -0.83 -16.64
CA ASP A 135 -21.98 -1.85 -16.68
C ASP A 135 -21.39 -3.26 -16.49
N GLU A 136 -22.20 -4.26 -16.21
CA GLU A 136 -21.75 -5.61 -15.86
C GLU A 136 -20.96 -6.30 -16.99
N ASP A 137 -21.31 -6.06 -18.27
CA ASP A 137 -20.59 -6.67 -19.40
C ASP A 137 -19.22 -6.03 -19.59
N SER A 138 -19.14 -4.70 -19.51
CA SER A 138 -17.88 -3.95 -19.53
C SER A 138 -16.99 -4.33 -18.36
N MET A 139 -17.55 -4.45 -17.16
CA MET A 139 -16.83 -4.89 -15.95
C MET A 139 -16.22 -6.28 -16.14
N ARG A 140 -16.96 -7.20 -16.76
CA ARG A 140 -16.48 -8.56 -17.05
C ARG A 140 -15.26 -8.51 -17.97
N LYS A 141 -15.34 -7.79 -19.08
CA LYS A 141 -14.25 -7.67 -20.07
C LYS A 141 -13.00 -7.03 -19.47
N VAL A 142 -13.16 -5.96 -18.69
CA VAL A 142 -12.05 -5.30 -17.98
C VAL A 142 -11.41 -6.23 -16.95
N THR A 143 -12.24 -6.99 -16.22
CA THR A 143 -11.75 -7.98 -15.25
C THR A 143 -10.91 -9.05 -15.94
N GLU A 144 -11.39 -9.62 -17.03
CA GLU A 144 -10.65 -10.63 -17.82
C GLU A 144 -9.31 -10.08 -18.31
N ARG A 145 -9.27 -8.83 -18.78
CA ARG A 145 -8.04 -8.17 -19.24
C ARG A 145 -7.03 -7.97 -18.12
N ILE A 146 -7.46 -7.53 -16.94
CA ILE A 146 -6.59 -7.35 -15.77
C ILE A 146 -6.01 -8.69 -15.31
N ILE A 147 -6.81 -9.76 -15.30
CA ILE A 147 -6.34 -11.10 -14.96
C ILE A 147 -5.29 -11.58 -15.98
N GLU A 148 -5.54 -11.36 -17.28
CA GLU A 148 -4.58 -11.71 -18.34
C GLU A 148 -3.23 -11.00 -18.15
N LEU A 149 -3.23 -9.69 -17.85
CA LEU A 149 -2.02 -8.93 -17.55
C LEU A 149 -1.31 -9.49 -16.31
N GLY A 150 -2.06 -9.76 -15.24
CA GLY A 150 -1.52 -10.37 -14.03
C GLY A 150 -0.94 -11.78 -14.24
N ASP A 151 -1.52 -12.59 -15.13
CA ASP A 151 -0.97 -13.90 -15.51
C ASP A 151 0.36 -13.78 -16.25
N LYS A 152 0.56 -12.71 -17.01
CA LYS A 152 1.83 -12.36 -17.64
C LYS A 152 2.86 -11.76 -16.66
N LYS A 153 2.50 -11.66 -15.38
CA LYS A 153 3.29 -11.01 -14.31
C LYS A 153 3.53 -9.50 -14.55
N GLU A 154 2.66 -8.87 -15.29
CA GLU A 154 2.64 -7.42 -15.44
C GLU A 154 2.00 -6.81 -14.18
N LEU A 155 2.65 -5.80 -13.62
CA LEU A 155 2.09 -5.03 -12.51
C LEU A 155 1.03 -4.09 -13.07
N VAL A 156 -0.20 -4.24 -12.61
CA VAL A 156 -1.30 -3.33 -12.97
C VAL A 156 -1.56 -2.41 -11.79
N THR A 157 -1.49 -1.11 -12.03
CA THR A 157 -1.76 -0.07 -11.03
C THR A 157 -3.14 0.54 -11.22
N GLN A 158 -3.59 1.35 -10.27
CA GLN A 158 -4.86 2.07 -10.39
C GLN A 158 -4.84 3.07 -11.55
N GLU A 159 -3.69 3.69 -11.80
CA GLU A 159 -3.49 4.64 -12.90
C GLU A 159 -3.60 3.99 -14.29
N ASP A 160 -3.39 2.69 -14.41
CA ASP A 160 -3.52 1.95 -15.67
C ASP A 160 -4.99 1.69 -16.03
N LEU A 161 -5.90 1.72 -15.05
CA LEU A 161 -7.31 1.38 -15.26
C LEU A 161 -8.02 2.19 -16.36
N PRO A 162 -7.89 3.53 -16.44
CA PRO A 162 -8.53 4.29 -17.50
C PRO A 162 -8.07 3.87 -18.89
N TYR A 163 -6.80 3.52 -19.05
CA TYR A 163 -6.23 3.04 -20.32
C TYR A 163 -6.74 1.64 -20.66
N ILE A 164 -6.78 0.73 -19.68
CA ILE A 164 -7.31 -0.62 -19.86
C ILE A 164 -8.79 -0.57 -20.23
N VAL A 165 -9.58 0.27 -19.58
CA VAL A 165 -11.00 0.47 -19.88
C VAL A 165 -11.17 1.00 -21.31
N SER A 166 -10.38 2.01 -21.71
CA SER A 166 -10.41 2.59 -23.05
C SER A 166 -10.04 1.56 -24.12
N ASP A 167 -8.99 0.77 -23.89
CA ASP A 167 -8.54 -0.28 -24.81
C ASP A 167 -9.60 -1.38 -24.99
N VAL A 168 -10.15 -1.88 -23.89
CA VAL A 168 -11.12 -2.98 -23.89
C VAL A 168 -12.46 -2.58 -24.48
N LEU A 169 -12.94 -1.38 -24.18
CA LEU A 169 -14.26 -0.92 -24.63
C LEU A 169 -14.21 -0.21 -25.99
N LYS A 170 -13.01 0.08 -26.51
CA LYS A 170 -12.81 0.85 -27.76
C LYS A 170 -13.56 2.19 -27.77
N HIS A 171 -13.83 2.72 -26.59
CA HIS A 171 -14.46 4.03 -26.40
C HIS A 171 -13.46 4.93 -25.72
N GLY A 172 -13.21 6.11 -26.28
CA GLY A 172 -12.31 7.10 -25.71
C GLY A 172 -12.82 7.60 -24.36
N VAL A 173 -12.39 6.95 -23.30
CA VAL A 173 -12.62 7.43 -21.91
C VAL A 173 -11.72 8.62 -21.60
N MET A 174 -10.68 8.83 -22.41
CA MET A 174 -9.76 9.95 -22.28
C MET A 174 -9.71 10.80 -23.55
N ASN A 175 -9.85 12.11 -23.38
CA ASN A 175 -9.48 13.06 -24.42
C ASN A 175 -7.94 13.01 -24.55
N GLU A 176 -7.43 12.34 -25.57
CA GLU A 176 -6.02 12.34 -25.90
C GLU A 176 -5.56 13.77 -26.27
N LYS A 177 -5.06 14.50 -25.28
CA LYS A 177 -4.42 15.80 -25.53
C LYS A 177 -2.98 15.67 -26.00
N VAL A 178 -2.37 14.48 -25.82
CA VAL A 178 -0.99 14.21 -26.21
C VAL A 178 -0.90 12.82 -26.85
N LYS A 179 -0.36 12.75 -28.05
CA LYS A 179 -0.10 11.52 -28.78
C LYS A 179 1.42 11.22 -28.74
N LEU A 180 1.83 10.14 -28.08
CA LEU A 180 3.20 9.69 -28.12
C LEU A 180 3.47 9.05 -29.46
N LEU A 181 4.30 9.70 -30.32
CA LEU A 181 4.53 9.26 -31.70
C LEU A 181 5.60 8.17 -31.81
N SER A 182 6.58 8.14 -30.92
CA SER A 182 7.53 7.03 -30.78
C SER A 182 8.39 7.18 -29.51
N LEU A 183 8.85 6.06 -28.96
CA LEU A 183 9.96 5.99 -28.01
C LEU A 183 11.13 5.38 -28.76
N ILE A 184 12.16 6.19 -29.02
CA ILE A 184 13.42 5.71 -29.59
C ILE A 184 14.31 5.34 -28.41
N HIS A 185 14.58 4.05 -28.24
CA HIS A 185 15.68 3.62 -27.39
C HIS A 185 16.99 3.80 -28.15
N ILE A 186 17.83 4.69 -27.65
CA ILE A 186 19.23 4.81 -28.06
C ILE A 186 20.08 3.97 -27.12
#